data_e0a58185563c4986b20054ddfa744401
#
_entry.id   e0a58185563c4986b20054ddfa744401
#
_cell.length_a   1.000
_cell.length_b   1.000
_cell.length_c   1.000
_cell.angle_alpha   90.00
_cell.angle_beta   90.00
_cell.angle_gamma   90.00
#
_symmetry.space_group_name_H-M   'P 1'
#
loop_
_entity.id
_entity.type
_entity.pdbx_description
1 polymer ?
#
loop_
_entity_poly.entity_id
_entity_poly.type
_entity_poly.pdbx_seq_one_letter_code
_entity_poly.pdbx_strand_id
1 'polypeptide(L)'
;MKIKYEAQNDVSAAAVRSATGKSWDEWFALLDKFGGPAKGRREMNVFLYDKHKVDAWWTATIVVEYERARKVVEKDGSPKGYNICVTKAIKAKPQQVFDAFTKPAELAKWFGAGTKVDLKEGGSFSNPDGNRGQFKKINPGKALRFTWEGERHAPVELVEVKLQPSGARCSLLLTHDRIQSREVADGMRAAWGAAFETLKAQLEGTK
;
A
#
# COMPACT_ATOMS: atom_id res chain seq x y z
N MET A 1 11.93 -8.79 -4.01
CA MET A 1 10.47 -8.86 -4.36
C MET A 1 10.29 -8.22 -5.72
N LYS A 2 9.92 -9.01 -6.73
CA LYS A 2 9.65 -8.49 -8.09
C LYS A 2 8.24 -7.91 -8.15
N ILE A 3 8.10 -6.76 -8.80
CA ILE A 3 6.83 -6.04 -8.89
C ILE A 3 6.43 -5.94 -10.37
N LYS A 4 5.20 -6.36 -10.68
CA LYS A 4 4.58 -6.14 -11.99
C LYS A 4 3.61 -4.96 -11.85
N TYR A 5 3.94 -3.84 -12.46
CA TYR A 5 3.12 -2.63 -12.40
C TYR A 5 1.99 -2.71 -13.43
N GLU A 6 0.84 -3.16 -13.00
CA GLU A 6 -0.33 -3.38 -13.83
C GLU A 6 -1.59 -3.09 -13.02
N ALA A 7 -2.50 -2.27 -13.55
CA ALA A 7 -3.78 -2.01 -12.92
C ALA A 7 -4.72 -3.21 -13.09
N GLN A 8 -5.56 -3.45 -12.10
CA GLN A 8 -6.56 -4.52 -12.13
C GLN A 8 -7.60 -4.27 -13.24
N ASN A 9 -7.96 -3.02 -13.49
CA ASN A 9 -8.85 -2.60 -14.56
C ASN A 9 -8.26 -1.42 -15.30
N ASP A 10 -8.63 -1.26 -16.57
CA ASP A 10 -8.33 -0.04 -17.34
C ASP A 10 -8.98 1.18 -16.68
N VAL A 11 -8.24 2.28 -16.60
CA VAL A 11 -8.67 3.58 -16.02
C VAL A 11 -8.88 4.65 -17.09
N SER A 12 -8.98 4.28 -18.36
CA SER A 12 -9.29 5.22 -19.45
C SER A 12 -10.65 5.90 -19.25
N ALA A 13 -10.85 7.02 -19.90
CA ALA A 13 -12.14 7.75 -19.88
C ALA A 13 -13.31 6.86 -20.37
N ALA A 14 -13.06 5.98 -21.34
CA ALA A 14 -14.04 5.01 -21.82
C ALA A 14 -14.38 3.95 -20.75
N ALA A 15 -13.36 3.43 -20.07
CA ALA A 15 -13.52 2.40 -19.05
C ALA A 15 -14.29 2.92 -17.84
N VAL A 16 -13.97 4.12 -17.32
CA VAL A 16 -14.72 4.69 -16.18
C VAL A 16 -16.19 4.91 -16.53
N ARG A 17 -16.50 5.43 -17.73
CA ARG A 17 -17.88 5.61 -18.16
C ARG A 17 -18.64 4.29 -18.31
N SER A 18 -18.01 3.30 -18.92
CA SER A 18 -18.61 1.96 -19.09
C SER A 18 -18.89 1.27 -17.75
N ALA A 19 -17.93 1.34 -16.81
CA ALA A 19 -18.04 0.63 -15.53
C ALA A 19 -18.92 1.34 -14.51
N THR A 20 -19.03 2.68 -14.57
CA THR A 20 -19.66 3.49 -13.50
C THR A 20 -20.83 4.34 -13.99
N GLY A 21 -21.08 4.37 -15.30
CA GLY A 21 -22.17 5.14 -15.93
C GLY A 21 -21.88 6.65 -16.09
N LYS A 22 -20.72 7.17 -15.61
CA LYS A 22 -20.35 8.59 -15.69
C LYS A 22 -18.89 8.76 -16.09
N SER A 23 -18.59 9.91 -16.70
CA SER A 23 -17.21 10.34 -16.97
C SER A 23 -16.50 10.82 -15.69
N TRP A 24 -15.18 11.02 -15.80
CA TRP A 24 -14.38 11.62 -14.73
C TRP A 24 -14.94 12.98 -14.30
N ASP A 25 -15.24 13.87 -15.27
CA ASP A 25 -15.74 15.23 -14.99
C ASP A 25 -17.11 15.20 -14.30
N GLU A 26 -18.00 14.28 -14.71
CA GLU A 26 -19.32 14.11 -14.08
C GLU A 26 -19.18 13.64 -12.63
N TRP A 27 -18.25 12.71 -12.36
CA TRP A 27 -17.97 12.29 -10.98
C TRP A 27 -17.32 13.40 -10.16
N PHE A 28 -16.38 14.13 -10.73
CA PHE A 28 -15.71 15.25 -10.03
C PHE A 28 -16.69 16.37 -9.70
N ALA A 29 -17.54 16.76 -10.64
CA ALA A 29 -18.58 17.76 -10.38
C ALA A 29 -19.59 17.32 -9.30
N LEU A 30 -19.86 16.01 -9.23
CA LEU A 30 -20.74 15.44 -8.22
C LEU A 30 -20.10 15.45 -6.83
N LEU A 31 -18.80 15.15 -6.74
CA LEU A 31 -18.05 15.25 -5.49
C LEU A 31 -17.87 16.70 -5.03
N ASP A 32 -17.69 17.66 -5.95
CA ASP A 32 -17.68 19.09 -5.61
C ASP A 32 -19.01 19.52 -4.99
N LYS A 33 -20.14 19.13 -5.57
CA LYS A 33 -21.49 19.40 -5.02
C LYS A 33 -21.74 18.71 -3.68
N PHE A 34 -21.13 17.58 -3.42
CA PHE A 34 -21.22 16.87 -2.14
C PHE A 34 -20.46 17.59 -1.01
N GLY A 35 -19.56 18.51 -1.34
CA GLY A 35 -18.78 19.32 -0.40
C GLY A 35 -17.27 19.14 -0.56
N GLY A 36 -16.84 18.43 -1.58
CA GLY A 36 -15.46 18.35 -2.02
C GLY A 36 -14.48 17.77 -1.01
N PRO A 37 -13.21 18.20 -1.07
CA PRO A 37 -12.15 17.69 -0.20
C PRO A 37 -12.39 17.92 1.30
N ALA A 38 -13.22 18.92 1.65
CA ALA A 38 -13.56 19.22 3.05
C ALA A 38 -14.33 18.08 3.74
N LYS A 39 -15.04 17.25 2.97
CA LYS A 39 -15.71 16.02 3.47
C LYS A 39 -14.74 14.92 3.86
N GLY A 40 -13.55 14.93 3.27
CA GLY A 40 -12.57 13.88 3.47
C GLY A 40 -12.86 12.60 2.69
N ARG A 41 -11.78 11.84 2.46
CA ARG A 41 -11.80 10.62 1.63
C ARG A 41 -12.85 9.60 2.06
N ARG A 42 -12.99 9.39 3.37
CA ARG A 42 -13.94 8.39 3.91
C ARG A 42 -15.39 8.71 3.53
N GLU A 43 -15.83 9.96 3.73
CA GLU A 43 -17.21 10.35 3.42
C GLU A 43 -17.48 10.32 1.91
N MET A 44 -16.50 10.75 1.08
CA MET A 44 -16.60 10.66 -0.37
C MET A 44 -16.72 9.20 -0.85
N ASN A 45 -15.96 8.28 -0.26
CA ASN A 45 -16.07 6.85 -0.57
C ASN A 45 -17.45 6.30 -0.21
N VAL A 46 -17.94 6.58 1.01
CA VAL A 46 -19.28 6.16 1.45
C VAL A 46 -20.37 6.74 0.52
N PHE A 47 -20.25 8.01 0.14
CA PHE A 47 -21.18 8.65 -0.78
C PHE A 47 -21.26 7.96 -2.15
N LEU A 48 -20.11 7.62 -2.75
CA LEU A 48 -20.08 6.93 -4.04
C LEU A 48 -20.57 5.49 -3.92
N TYR A 49 -20.10 4.76 -2.91
CA TYR A 49 -20.43 3.35 -2.73
C TYR A 49 -21.90 3.15 -2.35
N ASP A 50 -22.38 3.84 -1.31
CA ASP A 50 -23.72 3.60 -0.76
C ASP A 50 -24.80 4.29 -1.58
N LYS A 51 -24.59 5.56 -1.98
CA LYS A 51 -25.62 6.36 -2.66
C LYS A 51 -25.64 6.14 -4.17
N HIS A 52 -24.46 6.00 -4.78
CA HIS A 52 -24.34 5.85 -6.22
C HIS A 52 -24.06 4.43 -6.70
N LYS A 53 -23.90 3.47 -5.76
CA LYS A 53 -23.70 2.04 -6.04
C LYS A 53 -22.46 1.75 -6.92
N VAL A 54 -21.46 2.63 -6.83
CA VAL A 54 -20.16 2.42 -7.48
C VAL A 54 -19.44 1.33 -6.72
N ASP A 55 -18.85 0.35 -7.42
CA ASP A 55 -18.09 -0.71 -6.75
C ASP A 55 -16.87 -0.16 -5.99
N ALA A 56 -16.34 -0.95 -5.05
CA ALA A 56 -15.30 -0.50 -4.13
C ALA A 56 -13.99 -0.10 -4.84
N TRP A 57 -13.61 -0.79 -5.92
CA TRP A 57 -12.39 -0.48 -6.65
C TRP A 57 -12.51 0.86 -7.39
N TRP A 58 -13.63 1.06 -8.11
CA TRP A 58 -13.92 2.31 -8.81
C TRP A 58 -14.14 3.47 -7.85
N THR A 59 -14.85 3.23 -6.74
CA THR A 59 -15.03 4.23 -5.66
C THR A 59 -13.69 4.75 -5.17
N ALA A 60 -12.77 3.87 -4.81
CA ALA A 60 -11.43 4.26 -4.35
C ALA A 60 -10.64 4.98 -5.45
N THR A 61 -10.76 4.53 -6.70
CA THR A 61 -10.07 5.12 -7.84
C THR A 61 -10.59 6.54 -8.11
N ILE A 62 -11.91 6.73 -8.21
CA ILE A 62 -12.53 8.04 -8.47
C ILE A 62 -12.14 9.05 -7.39
N VAL A 63 -12.19 8.66 -6.12
CA VAL A 63 -11.88 9.58 -5.02
C VAL A 63 -10.41 9.99 -5.03
N VAL A 64 -9.48 9.07 -5.31
CA VAL A 64 -8.05 9.42 -5.39
C VAL A 64 -7.75 10.30 -6.59
N GLU A 65 -8.29 9.99 -7.78
CA GLU A 65 -8.10 10.83 -8.97
C GLU A 65 -8.75 12.22 -8.79
N TYR A 66 -9.89 12.29 -8.10
CA TYR A 66 -10.51 13.57 -7.71
C TYR A 66 -9.59 14.38 -6.77
N GLU A 67 -9.05 13.78 -5.71
CA GLU A 67 -8.12 14.45 -4.80
C GLU A 67 -6.87 14.95 -5.55
N ARG A 68 -6.33 14.16 -6.49
CA ARG A 68 -5.22 14.59 -7.37
C ARG A 68 -5.61 15.80 -8.22
N ALA A 69 -6.76 15.76 -8.89
CA ALA A 69 -7.25 16.86 -9.72
C ALA A 69 -7.46 18.14 -8.91
N ARG A 70 -7.78 18.03 -7.61
CA ARG A 70 -7.93 19.15 -6.68
C ARG A 70 -6.67 19.49 -5.89
N LYS A 71 -5.52 18.83 -6.20
CA LYS A 71 -4.21 19.03 -5.55
C LYS A 71 -4.27 18.92 -4.03
N VAL A 72 -5.06 17.97 -3.53
CA VAL A 72 -5.19 17.73 -2.09
C VAL A 72 -3.91 17.13 -1.55
N VAL A 73 -3.43 17.68 -0.43
CA VAL A 73 -2.19 17.24 0.22
C VAL A 73 -2.44 16.66 1.61
N GLU A 74 -1.48 15.91 2.11
CA GLU A 74 -1.40 15.47 3.49
C GLU A 74 -0.97 16.63 4.41
N LYS A 75 -1.00 16.41 5.73
CA LYS A 75 -0.60 17.41 6.73
C LYS A 75 0.84 17.90 6.59
N ASP A 76 1.72 17.08 6.02
CA ASP A 76 3.13 17.40 5.77
C ASP A 76 3.38 18.01 4.39
N GLY A 77 2.32 18.35 3.64
CA GLY A 77 2.39 18.92 2.30
C GLY A 77 2.62 17.92 1.17
N SER A 78 2.79 16.62 1.47
CA SER A 78 2.95 15.58 0.45
C SER A 78 1.64 15.36 -0.32
N PRO A 79 1.68 15.11 -1.63
CA PRO A 79 0.48 14.77 -2.40
C PRO A 79 -0.21 13.54 -1.83
N LYS A 80 -1.52 13.56 -1.73
CA LYS A 80 -2.29 12.36 -1.46
C LYS A 80 -2.21 11.41 -2.65
N GLY A 81 -2.26 10.11 -2.37
CA GLY A 81 -2.25 9.06 -3.37
C GLY A 81 -3.11 7.88 -2.97
N TYR A 82 -2.98 6.80 -3.70
CA TYR A 82 -3.57 5.52 -3.31
C TYR A 82 -2.94 5.01 -2.04
N ASN A 83 -3.74 4.29 -1.26
CA ASN A 83 -3.25 3.49 -0.17
C ASN A 83 -3.67 2.04 -0.38
N ILE A 84 -2.78 1.11 -0.06
CA ILE A 84 -3.08 -0.31 -0.05
C ILE A 84 -2.87 -0.87 1.35
N CYS A 85 -3.65 -1.90 1.64
CA CYS A 85 -3.57 -2.64 2.89
C CYS A 85 -3.47 -4.13 2.58
N VAL A 86 -2.48 -4.80 3.18
CA VAL A 86 -2.30 -6.25 3.07
C VAL A 86 -2.19 -6.83 4.46
N THR A 87 -2.99 -7.84 4.74
CA THR A 87 -3.01 -8.53 6.04
C THR A 87 -2.64 -9.99 5.89
N LYS A 88 -1.96 -10.55 6.89
CA LYS A 88 -1.65 -11.98 6.96
C LYS A 88 -1.63 -12.47 8.41
N ALA A 89 -2.30 -13.59 8.66
CA ALA A 89 -2.15 -14.32 9.93
C ALA A 89 -1.06 -15.38 9.76
N ILE A 90 -0.04 -15.34 10.62
CA ILE A 90 1.13 -16.23 10.58
C ILE A 90 1.24 -16.97 11.92
N LYS A 91 1.43 -18.28 11.90
CA LYS A 91 1.66 -19.11 13.09
C LYS A 91 3.11 -18.94 13.59
N ALA A 92 3.41 -17.75 14.09
CA ALA A 92 4.70 -17.38 14.65
C ALA A 92 4.50 -16.28 15.69
N LYS A 93 5.47 -16.11 16.61
CA LYS A 93 5.46 -14.98 17.55
C LYS A 93 5.75 -13.67 16.80
N PRO A 94 5.22 -12.51 17.25
CA PRO A 94 5.51 -11.22 16.62
C PRO A 94 7.00 -10.92 16.46
N GLN A 95 7.85 -11.34 17.42
CA GLN A 95 9.29 -11.16 17.31
C GLN A 95 9.91 -11.96 16.14
N GLN A 96 9.42 -13.16 15.87
CA GLN A 96 9.91 -13.98 14.74
C GLN A 96 9.54 -13.34 13.41
N VAL A 97 8.33 -12.78 13.31
CA VAL A 97 7.91 -12.03 12.12
C VAL A 97 8.75 -10.76 11.97
N PHE A 98 8.99 -10.02 13.06
CA PHE A 98 9.86 -8.85 13.07
C PHE A 98 11.29 -9.19 12.61
N ASP A 99 11.87 -10.27 13.11
CA ASP A 99 13.19 -10.76 12.72
C ASP A 99 13.26 -11.10 11.23
N ALA A 100 12.20 -11.65 10.66
CA ALA A 100 12.11 -11.92 9.23
C ALA A 100 12.07 -10.66 8.35
N PHE A 101 11.62 -9.51 8.89
CA PHE A 101 11.68 -8.22 8.22
C PHE A 101 13.02 -7.47 8.39
N THR A 102 13.83 -7.85 9.38
CA THR A 102 14.95 -7.02 9.80
C THR A 102 16.31 -7.72 9.72
N LYS A 103 16.37 -9.03 9.83
CA LYS A 103 17.61 -9.80 9.69
C LYS A 103 17.86 -10.10 8.20
N PRO A 104 19.00 -9.66 7.62
CA PRO A 104 19.26 -9.80 6.18
C PRO A 104 19.07 -11.24 5.65
N ALA A 105 19.55 -12.25 6.39
CA ALA A 105 19.43 -13.63 5.99
C ALA A 105 17.98 -14.16 5.97
N GLU A 106 17.14 -13.68 6.89
CA GLU A 106 15.72 -14.04 6.94
C GLU A 106 14.92 -13.27 5.89
N LEU A 107 15.19 -11.96 5.76
CA LEU A 107 14.53 -11.10 4.79
C LEU A 107 14.81 -11.54 3.34
N ALA A 108 16.02 -11.99 3.06
CA ALA A 108 16.42 -12.46 1.73
C ALA A 108 15.59 -13.66 1.25
N LYS A 109 15.05 -14.47 2.14
CA LYS A 109 14.29 -15.69 1.79
C LYS A 109 12.92 -15.41 1.16
N TRP A 110 12.29 -14.27 1.50
CA TRP A 110 10.95 -13.93 1.04
C TRP A 110 10.87 -12.59 0.29
N PHE A 111 11.75 -11.66 0.61
CA PHE A 111 11.74 -10.31 0.01
C PHE A 111 12.62 -10.22 -1.25
N GLY A 112 13.69 -10.99 -1.29
CA GLY A 112 14.60 -11.09 -2.44
C GLY A 112 16.05 -11.34 -2.03
N ALA A 113 16.72 -12.22 -2.76
CA ALA A 113 18.13 -12.53 -2.52
C ALA A 113 19.00 -11.27 -2.64
N GLY A 114 20.10 -11.22 -1.89
CA GLY A 114 21.04 -10.09 -1.91
C GLY A 114 20.51 -8.83 -1.19
N THR A 115 19.44 -8.94 -0.42
CA THR A 115 18.92 -7.82 0.38
C THR A 115 19.96 -7.37 1.42
N LYS A 116 20.25 -6.07 1.42
CA LYS A 116 21.10 -5.39 2.41
C LYS A 116 20.22 -4.57 3.34
N VAL A 117 20.58 -4.54 4.62
CA VAL A 117 19.83 -3.81 5.66
C VAL A 117 20.80 -3.14 6.62
N ASP A 118 20.64 -1.84 6.83
CA ASP A 118 21.21 -1.07 7.94
C ASP A 118 20.08 -0.76 8.93
N LEU A 119 19.88 -1.64 9.92
CA LEU A 119 18.73 -1.61 10.82
C LEU A 119 18.91 -0.56 11.93
N LYS A 120 18.70 0.70 11.55
CA LYS A 120 18.58 1.84 12.47
C LYS A 120 17.63 2.88 11.89
N GLU A 121 17.08 3.75 12.69
CA GLU A 121 16.32 4.90 12.18
C GLU A 121 17.24 5.78 11.31
N GLY A 122 16.79 6.11 10.10
CA GLY A 122 17.61 6.72 9.06
C GLY A 122 18.48 5.74 8.23
N GLY A 123 18.68 4.50 8.70
CA GLY A 123 19.37 3.46 7.93
C GLY A 123 18.55 2.98 6.73
N SER A 124 19.20 2.35 5.76
CA SER A 124 18.58 1.95 4.48
C SER A 124 18.44 0.44 4.33
N PHE A 125 17.54 0.05 3.44
CA PHE A 125 17.52 -1.28 2.87
C PHE A 125 17.49 -1.20 1.34
N SER A 126 18.04 -2.22 0.68
CA SER A 126 17.99 -2.36 -0.78
C SER A 126 18.19 -3.80 -1.21
N ASN A 127 17.69 -4.14 -2.40
CA ASN A 127 17.98 -5.42 -3.04
C ASN A 127 18.14 -5.28 -4.57
N PRO A 128 18.69 -6.32 -5.26
CA PRO A 128 18.90 -6.29 -6.71
C PRO A 128 17.62 -6.16 -7.55
N ASP A 129 16.44 -6.45 -7.00
CA ASP A 129 15.15 -6.25 -7.67
C ASP A 129 14.73 -4.76 -7.74
N GLY A 130 15.55 -3.83 -7.22
CA GLY A 130 15.28 -2.39 -7.21
C GLY A 130 14.47 -1.91 -6.00
N ASN A 131 14.08 -2.80 -5.09
CA ASN A 131 13.38 -2.40 -3.86
C ASN A 131 14.36 -1.70 -2.92
N ARG A 132 14.03 -0.49 -2.49
CA ARG A 132 14.87 0.31 -1.59
C ARG A 132 14.05 1.28 -0.76
N GLY A 133 14.63 1.73 0.35
CA GLY A 133 14.03 2.74 1.23
C GLY A 133 14.85 2.97 2.48
N GLN A 134 14.32 3.79 3.38
CA GLN A 134 14.94 4.14 4.66
C GLN A 134 14.00 3.87 5.82
N PHE A 135 14.52 3.33 6.90
CA PHE A 135 13.76 3.16 8.14
C PHE A 135 13.48 4.52 8.79
N LYS A 136 12.21 4.80 9.06
CA LYS A 136 11.76 6.03 9.74
C LYS A 136 11.46 5.80 11.21
N LYS A 137 10.97 4.60 11.55
CA LYS A 137 10.69 4.19 12.92
C LYS A 137 10.82 2.68 13.07
N ILE A 138 11.50 2.28 14.13
CA ILE A 138 11.71 0.87 14.48
C ILE A 138 11.17 0.63 15.88
N ASN A 139 10.17 -0.24 16.00
CA ASN A 139 9.59 -0.67 17.28
C ASN A 139 9.68 -2.19 17.34
N PRO A 140 10.71 -2.76 17.96
CA PRO A 140 11.00 -4.19 17.93
C PRO A 140 9.82 -5.05 18.34
N GLY A 141 9.53 -6.07 17.53
CA GLY A 141 8.42 -7.00 17.74
C GLY A 141 7.01 -6.40 17.59
N LYS A 142 6.87 -5.11 17.25
CA LYS A 142 5.57 -4.43 17.18
C LYS A 142 5.31 -3.74 15.84
N ALA A 143 6.27 -2.95 15.35
CA ALA A 143 6.06 -2.17 14.13
C ALA A 143 7.37 -1.75 13.46
N LEU A 144 7.29 -1.54 12.15
CA LEU A 144 8.31 -0.89 11.32
C LEU A 144 7.64 0.18 10.47
N ARG A 145 8.29 1.32 10.30
CA ARG A 145 7.89 2.34 9.34
C ARG A 145 9.10 2.71 8.48
N PHE A 146 8.93 2.69 7.18
CA PHE A 146 10.01 2.96 6.23
C PHE A 146 9.48 3.61 4.96
N THR A 147 10.37 4.29 4.23
CA THR A 147 10.05 4.82 2.90
C THR A 147 10.14 3.71 1.85
N TRP A 148 9.40 3.89 0.77
CA TRP A 148 9.58 3.11 -0.45
C TRP A 148 10.00 4.06 -1.57
N GLU A 149 11.09 3.74 -2.26
CA GLU A 149 11.77 4.64 -3.17
C GLU A 149 12.07 3.96 -4.51
N GLY A 150 12.02 4.71 -5.60
CA GLY A 150 12.32 4.23 -6.94
C GLY A 150 11.76 5.17 -8.01
N GLU A 151 12.05 4.91 -9.26
CA GLU A 151 11.62 5.77 -10.37
C GLU A 151 10.09 5.90 -10.48
N ARG A 152 9.37 4.83 -10.16
CA ARG A 152 7.90 4.78 -10.17
C ARG A 152 7.26 5.19 -8.82
N HIS A 153 8.07 5.53 -7.82
CA HIS A 153 7.67 5.81 -6.43
C HIS A 153 8.06 7.26 -6.05
N ALA A 154 7.71 8.21 -6.91
CA ALA A 154 7.94 9.62 -6.68
C ALA A 154 6.58 10.37 -6.61
N PRO A 155 6.34 11.22 -5.60
CA PRO A 155 7.17 11.44 -4.43
C PRO A 155 7.32 10.17 -3.56
N VAL A 156 8.27 10.18 -2.63
CA VAL A 156 8.58 9.05 -1.75
C VAL A 156 7.34 8.52 -1.04
N GLU A 157 7.08 7.24 -1.19
CA GLU A 157 5.96 6.54 -0.58
C GLU A 157 6.29 6.09 0.84
N LEU A 158 5.30 5.72 1.61
CA LEU A 158 5.43 5.37 3.02
C LEU A 158 4.82 4.01 3.31
N VAL A 159 5.60 3.13 3.93
CA VAL A 159 5.14 1.80 4.35
C VAL A 159 5.16 1.70 5.87
N GLU A 160 4.08 1.19 6.44
CA GLU A 160 4.00 0.83 7.84
C GLU A 160 3.62 -0.64 7.97
N VAL A 161 4.38 -1.36 8.78
CA VAL A 161 4.12 -2.76 9.16
C VAL A 161 3.77 -2.78 10.64
N LYS A 162 2.64 -3.36 10.99
CA LYS A 162 2.21 -3.59 12.39
C LYS A 162 2.08 -5.08 12.65
N LEU A 163 2.59 -5.50 13.80
CA LEU A 163 2.59 -6.87 14.27
C LEU A 163 1.78 -6.96 15.58
N GLN A 164 0.71 -7.71 15.57
CA GLN A 164 -0.14 -7.88 16.74
C GLN A 164 -0.24 -9.36 17.12
N PRO A 165 -0.02 -9.70 18.39
CA PRO A 165 -0.25 -11.07 18.86
C PRO A 165 -1.75 -11.40 18.74
N SER A 166 -2.06 -12.60 18.27
CA SER A 166 -3.43 -13.12 18.13
C SER A 166 -3.45 -14.61 18.51
N GLY A 167 -3.54 -14.90 19.79
CA GLY A 167 -3.37 -16.25 20.34
C GLY A 167 -1.98 -16.81 19.99
N ALA A 168 -1.94 -17.98 19.34
CA ALA A 168 -0.70 -18.62 18.89
C ALA A 168 -0.16 -18.06 17.56
N ARG A 169 -0.74 -16.97 17.05
CA ARG A 169 -0.41 -16.36 15.74
C ARG A 169 0.04 -14.92 15.92
N CYS A 170 0.66 -14.39 14.88
CA CYS A 170 0.86 -12.97 14.67
C CYS A 170 -0.06 -12.48 13.55
N SER A 171 -0.82 -11.43 13.81
CA SER A 171 -1.51 -10.66 12.77
C SER A 171 -0.54 -9.62 12.22
N LEU A 172 -0.14 -9.79 10.97
CA LEU A 172 0.67 -8.87 10.21
C LEU A 172 -0.25 -7.97 9.40
N LEU A 173 -0.14 -6.66 9.61
CA LEU A 173 -0.82 -5.63 8.82
C LEU A 173 0.26 -4.75 8.16
N LEU A 174 0.21 -4.63 6.85
CA LEU A 174 1.00 -3.65 6.09
C LEU A 174 0.05 -2.62 5.48
N THR A 175 0.38 -1.34 5.65
CA THR A 175 -0.17 -0.24 4.86
C THR A 175 0.93 0.37 4.01
N HIS A 176 0.63 0.70 2.75
CA HIS A 176 1.55 1.37 1.85
C HIS A 176 0.80 2.57 1.24
N ASP A 177 1.24 3.75 1.59
CA ASP A 177 0.55 5.01 1.36
C ASP A 177 1.29 5.89 0.34
N ARG A 178 0.58 6.87 -0.23
CA ARG A 178 1.09 7.90 -1.15
C ARG A 178 1.45 7.39 -2.54
N ILE A 179 0.91 6.27 -2.94
CA ILE A 179 1.15 5.70 -4.28
C ILE A 179 0.43 6.56 -5.32
N GLN A 180 1.16 7.03 -6.35
CA GLN A 180 0.65 8.06 -7.25
C GLN A 180 -0.04 7.52 -8.51
N SER A 181 0.00 6.22 -8.78
CA SER A 181 -0.73 5.64 -9.91
C SER A 181 -1.44 4.34 -9.55
N ARG A 182 -2.50 4.04 -10.28
CA ARG A 182 -3.30 2.84 -10.03
C ARG A 182 -2.54 1.55 -10.35
N GLU A 183 -1.74 1.56 -11.42
CA GLU A 183 -0.90 0.42 -11.80
C GLU A 183 0.13 0.09 -10.71
N VAL A 184 0.72 1.13 -10.12
CA VAL A 184 1.66 0.94 -9.00
C VAL A 184 0.92 0.41 -7.77
N ALA A 185 -0.25 0.95 -7.44
CA ALA A 185 -1.02 0.50 -6.28
C ALA A 185 -1.45 -0.97 -6.38
N ASP A 186 -2.00 -1.37 -7.52
CA ASP A 186 -2.44 -2.76 -7.72
C ASP A 186 -1.24 -3.72 -7.84
N GLY A 187 -0.18 -3.33 -8.55
CA GLY A 187 1.06 -4.09 -8.64
C GLY A 187 1.74 -4.29 -7.27
N MET A 188 1.82 -3.24 -6.47
CA MET A 188 2.35 -3.31 -5.09
C MET A 188 1.48 -4.18 -4.18
N ARG A 189 0.16 -4.09 -4.29
CA ARG A 189 -0.76 -4.96 -3.53
C ARG A 189 -0.53 -6.43 -3.85
N ALA A 190 -0.43 -6.77 -5.13
CA ALA A 190 -0.18 -8.13 -5.59
C ALA A 190 1.20 -8.63 -5.13
N ALA A 191 2.24 -7.79 -5.26
CA ALA A 191 3.61 -8.13 -4.86
C ALA A 191 3.73 -8.36 -3.35
N TRP A 192 3.16 -7.48 -2.52
CA TRP A 192 3.12 -7.68 -1.06
C TRP A 192 2.32 -8.92 -0.68
N GLY A 193 1.20 -9.19 -1.34
CA GLY A 193 0.41 -10.39 -1.13
C GLY A 193 1.23 -11.68 -1.37
N ALA A 194 1.88 -11.77 -2.52
CA ALA A 194 2.73 -12.90 -2.88
C ALA A 194 3.94 -13.05 -1.94
N ALA A 195 4.60 -11.93 -1.60
CA ALA A 195 5.71 -11.93 -0.66
C ALA A 195 5.30 -12.43 0.74
N PHE A 196 4.10 -12.08 1.20
CA PHE A 196 3.59 -12.54 2.50
C PHE A 196 3.16 -14.00 2.49
N GLU A 197 2.76 -14.58 1.36
CA GLU A 197 2.59 -16.03 1.26
C GLU A 197 3.94 -16.75 1.44
N THR A 198 5.01 -16.25 0.79
CA THR A 198 6.36 -16.79 0.95
C THR A 198 6.87 -16.65 2.39
N LEU A 199 6.68 -15.47 3.01
CA LEU A 199 7.03 -15.23 4.41
C LEU A 199 6.29 -16.19 5.35
N LYS A 200 5.00 -16.40 5.11
CA LYS A 200 4.19 -17.33 5.90
C LYS A 200 4.71 -18.76 5.77
N ALA A 201 4.95 -19.23 4.54
CA ALA A 201 5.50 -20.56 4.29
C ALA A 201 6.86 -20.77 4.99
N GLN A 202 7.74 -19.77 4.93
CA GLN A 202 9.04 -19.78 5.62
C GLN A 202 8.89 -19.93 7.14
N LEU A 203 7.99 -19.18 7.77
CA LEU A 203 7.85 -19.14 9.22
C LEU A 203 7.03 -20.31 9.79
N GLU A 204 6.12 -20.86 8.99
CA GLU A 204 5.30 -22.02 9.38
C GLU A 204 5.94 -23.36 9.00
N GLY A 205 7.10 -23.36 8.31
CA GLY A 205 7.80 -24.58 7.90
C GLY A 205 7.09 -25.35 6.79
N THR A 206 6.18 -24.71 6.07
CA THR A 206 5.47 -25.32 4.93
C THR A 206 6.33 -25.16 3.67
N LYS A 207 6.71 -26.29 3.04
CA LYS A 207 7.43 -26.30 1.74
C LYS A 207 6.46 -26.01 0.60
#